data_74f642da4ea365cffd2fddcba899d76e
#
_entry.id   74f642da4ea365cffd2fddcba899d76e
#
_cell.length_a   1.000
_cell.length_b   1.000
_cell.length_c   1.000
_cell.angle_alpha   90.00
_cell.angle_beta   90.00
_cell.angle_gamma   90.00
#
_symmetry.space_group_name_H-M   'P 1'
#
loop_
_entity.id
_entity.type
_entity.pdbx_description
1 polymer ?
#
loop_
_entity_poly.entity_id
_entity_poly.type
_entity_poly.pdbx_seq_one_letter_code
_entity_poly.pdbx_strand_id
1 'polypeptide(L)'
;MRFSVSTQSFYDDNYEENAVVNDLPSDFQVIDNEQYASFFNAINSGRVVYLVDDEFKISQPRPDKYHLWDTTNNVWIMTDAAEAQKSADLIAEAELRRTTSLSAAGTAISPLQDAVDLGMATDVETRRLTEWKKYRVLLMRIDTSKAPDIEWPTPPAE
;
A
#
# COMPACT_ATOMS: atom_id res chain seq x y z
N MET A 1 16.51 -19.50 -23.87
CA MET A 1 15.80 -19.12 -22.62
C MET A 1 14.33 -19.49 -22.74
N ARG A 2 13.71 -20.04 -21.71
CA ARG A 2 12.30 -20.41 -21.66
C ARG A 2 11.58 -19.57 -20.64
N PHE A 3 10.29 -19.33 -20.86
CA PHE A 3 9.42 -18.59 -19.93
C PHE A 3 8.16 -19.41 -19.65
N SER A 4 7.74 -19.45 -18.40
CA SER A 4 6.47 -20.04 -18.00
C SER A 4 5.48 -18.94 -17.60
N VAL A 5 4.32 -18.96 -18.24
CA VAL A 5 3.23 -18.02 -17.95
C VAL A 5 2.60 -18.32 -16.59
N SER A 6 2.47 -19.59 -16.21
CA SER A 6 1.85 -19.98 -14.94
C SER A 6 2.68 -19.54 -13.72
N THR A 7 4.02 -19.58 -13.84
CA THR A 7 4.91 -19.22 -12.73
C THR A 7 5.49 -17.80 -12.84
N GLN A 8 5.28 -17.12 -14.00
CA GLN A 8 5.89 -15.82 -14.30
C GLN A 8 7.41 -15.83 -14.14
N SER A 9 8.08 -16.92 -14.54
CA SER A 9 9.49 -17.17 -14.26
C SER A 9 10.24 -17.61 -15.52
N PHE A 10 11.55 -17.30 -15.52
CA PHE A 10 12.47 -17.64 -16.60
C PHE A 10 13.26 -18.87 -16.25
N TYR A 11 13.51 -19.73 -17.23
CA TYR A 11 14.23 -20.99 -17.11
C TYR A 11 15.31 -21.09 -18.17
N ASP A 12 16.48 -21.59 -17.77
CA ASP A 12 17.56 -21.89 -18.71
C ASP A 12 17.19 -23.04 -19.62
N ASP A 13 17.75 -23.06 -20.86
CA ASP A 13 17.47 -24.13 -21.78
C ASP A 13 17.99 -25.51 -21.31
N ASN A 14 19.02 -25.51 -20.44
CA ASN A 14 19.60 -26.72 -19.85
C ASN A 14 18.99 -27.07 -18.46
N TYR A 15 17.92 -26.43 -18.06
CA TYR A 15 17.32 -26.62 -16.72
C TYR A 15 16.87 -28.05 -16.46
N GLU A 16 16.35 -28.76 -17.52
CA GLU A 16 15.87 -30.14 -17.43
C GLU A 16 16.99 -31.13 -17.14
N GLU A 17 18.23 -30.87 -17.59
CA GLU A 17 19.38 -31.75 -17.39
C GLU A 17 19.93 -31.71 -15.97
N ASN A 18 19.67 -30.59 -15.25
CA ASN A 18 20.21 -30.29 -13.91
C ASN A 18 19.17 -30.36 -12.80
N ALA A 19 17.88 -30.52 -13.13
CA ALA A 19 16.82 -30.47 -12.13
C ALA A 19 16.59 -31.83 -11.45
N VAL A 20 16.81 -31.86 -10.15
CA VAL A 20 16.42 -32.96 -9.25
C VAL A 20 14.94 -32.82 -8.82
N VAL A 21 14.19 -31.92 -9.41
CA VAL A 21 12.85 -31.51 -8.92
C VAL A 21 11.75 -31.92 -9.90
N ASN A 22 10.79 -32.67 -9.41
CA ASN A 22 9.66 -33.26 -10.16
C ASN A 22 8.52 -32.26 -10.49
N ASP A 23 8.68 -30.96 -10.25
CA ASP A 23 7.61 -29.95 -10.38
C ASP A 23 7.98 -28.82 -11.37
N LEU A 24 8.43 -29.18 -12.55
CA LEU A 24 8.60 -28.20 -13.63
C LEU A 24 7.25 -27.82 -14.22
N PRO A 25 6.99 -26.53 -14.48
CA PRO A 25 5.78 -26.13 -15.20
C PRO A 25 5.77 -26.72 -16.61
N SER A 26 4.61 -27.18 -17.05
CA SER A 26 4.44 -27.79 -18.39
C SER A 26 4.20 -26.77 -19.52
N ASP A 27 4.07 -25.48 -19.17
CA ASP A 27 3.69 -24.38 -20.05
C ASP A 27 4.89 -23.55 -20.56
N PHE A 28 6.06 -24.15 -20.64
CA PHE A 28 7.26 -23.49 -21.17
C PHE A 28 7.11 -23.02 -22.61
N GLN A 29 7.39 -21.76 -22.84
CA GLN A 29 7.51 -21.14 -24.14
C GLN A 29 8.95 -20.69 -24.39
N VAL A 30 9.51 -21.00 -25.54
CA VAL A 30 10.83 -20.48 -25.94
C VAL A 30 10.68 -19.00 -26.28
N ILE A 31 11.54 -18.19 -25.71
CA ILE A 31 11.55 -16.73 -25.89
C ILE A 31 12.91 -16.26 -26.40
N ASP A 32 12.91 -15.19 -27.17
CA ASP A 32 14.11 -14.50 -27.60
C ASP A 32 14.61 -13.48 -26.57
N ASN A 33 15.73 -12.81 -26.87
CA ASN A 33 16.35 -11.86 -25.96
C ASN A 33 15.53 -10.56 -25.79
N GLU A 34 14.78 -10.16 -26.81
CA GLU A 34 13.92 -8.98 -26.75
C GLU A 34 12.70 -9.26 -25.87
N GLN A 35 12.08 -10.40 -26.05
CA GLN A 35 10.98 -10.88 -25.21
C GLN A 35 11.45 -11.05 -23.75
N TYR A 36 12.64 -11.64 -23.54
CA TYR A 36 13.21 -11.74 -22.18
C TYR A 36 13.32 -10.38 -21.52
N ALA A 37 13.93 -9.39 -22.15
CA ALA A 37 14.08 -8.05 -21.59
C ALA A 37 12.73 -7.38 -21.32
N SER A 38 11.77 -7.52 -22.25
CA SER A 38 10.41 -6.99 -22.13
C SER A 38 9.66 -7.60 -20.95
N PHE A 39 9.68 -8.93 -20.82
CA PHE A 39 8.97 -9.66 -19.75
C PHE A 39 9.60 -9.39 -18.38
N PHE A 40 10.93 -9.37 -18.32
CA PHE A 40 11.65 -9.03 -17.09
C PHE A 40 11.25 -7.64 -16.57
N ASN A 41 11.23 -6.63 -17.44
CA ASN A 41 10.79 -5.28 -17.10
C ASN A 41 9.31 -5.22 -16.69
N ALA A 42 8.46 -5.97 -17.41
CA ALA A 42 7.03 -6.03 -17.11
C ALA A 42 6.78 -6.61 -15.71
N ILE A 43 7.35 -7.76 -15.39
CA ILE A 43 7.18 -8.44 -14.10
C ILE A 43 7.71 -7.56 -12.96
N ASN A 44 8.90 -6.97 -13.12
CA ASN A 44 9.47 -6.07 -12.10
C ASN A 44 8.66 -4.78 -11.90
N SER A 45 7.82 -4.40 -12.85
CA SER A 45 6.88 -3.29 -12.74
C SER A 45 5.47 -3.69 -12.29
N GLY A 46 5.32 -4.91 -11.77
CA GLY A 46 4.05 -5.43 -11.26
C GLY A 46 3.01 -5.73 -12.34
N ARG A 47 3.47 -6.09 -13.55
CA ARG A 47 2.63 -6.55 -14.65
C ARG A 47 2.70 -8.07 -14.75
N VAL A 48 1.75 -8.65 -15.44
CA VAL A 48 1.69 -10.09 -15.75
C VAL A 48 1.85 -10.27 -17.25
N VAL A 49 2.65 -11.26 -17.63
CA VAL A 49 2.75 -11.75 -19.02
C VAL A 49 1.77 -12.89 -19.20
N TYR A 50 0.93 -12.84 -20.19
CA TYR A 50 -0.11 -13.85 -20.45
C TYR A 50 -0.24 -14.15 -21.95
N LEU A 51 -0.92 -15.23 -22.30
CA LEU A 51 -1.16 -15.64 -23.69
C LEU A 51 -2.61 -15.37 -24.08
N VAL A 52 -2.79 -14.88 -25.31
CA VAL A 52 -4.07 -14.82 -26.00
C VAL A 52 -3.82 -15.30 -27.40
N ASP A 53 -4.50 -16.36 -27.83
CA ASP A 53 -4.34 -16.96 -29.15
C ASP A 53 -2.86 -17.27 -29.47
N ASP A 54 -2.14 -17.87 -28.52
CA ASP A 54 -0.69 -18.17 -28.57
C ASP A 54 0.24 -16.95 -28.71
N GLU A 55 -0.28 -15.74 -28.62
CA GLU A 55 0.52 -14.52 -28.59
C GLU A 55 0.74 -14.01 -27.17
N PHE A 56 1.98 -13.64 -26.84
CA PHE A 56 2.29 -12.99 -25.56
C PHE A 56 1.70 -11.58 -25.48
N LYS A 57 1.05 -11.30 -24.37
CA LYS A 57 0.54 -9.98 -24.01
C LYS A 57 1.08 -9.59 -22.62
N ILE A 58 1.13 -8.31 -22.34
CA ILE A 58 1.54 -7.76 -21.06
C ILE A 58 0.36 -6.98 -20.48
N SER A 59 0.02 -7.26 -19.24
CA SER A 59 -1.08 -6.59 -18.53
C SER A 59 -0.78 -5.11 -18.25
N GLN A 60 -1.81 -4.37 -17.86
CA GLN A 60 -1.61 -3.14 -17.11
C GLN A 60 -0.90 -3.44 -15.78
N PRO A 61 -0.21 -2.45 -15.15
CA PRO A 61 0.36 -2.64 -13.83
C PRO A 61 -0.70 -3.08 -12.81
N ARG A 62 -0.29 -3.87 -11.83
CA ARG A 62 -1.15 -4.21 -10.69
C ARG A 62 -1.64 -2.93 -10.02
N PRO A 63 -2.95 -2.71 -9.86
CA PRO A 63 -3.48 -1.45 -9.30
C PRO A 63 -3.04 -1.20 -7.86
N ASP A 64 -3.06 -2.24 -7.03
CA ASP A 64 -2.56 -2.23 -5.64
C ASP A 64 -2.33 -3.67 -5.12
N LYS A 65 -1.85 -3.78 -3.86
CA LYS A 65 -1.55 -5.08 -3.22
C LYS A 65 -2.75 -6.02 -3.03
N TYR A 66 -3.97 -5.51 -3.17
CA TYR A 66 -5.21 -6.27 -2.96
C TYR A 66 -5.76 -6.90 -4.24
N HIS A 67 -5.26 -6.49 -5.40
CA HIS A 67 -5.67 -7.09 -6.68
C HIS A 67 -4.90 -8.39 -6.94
N LEU A 68 -5.62 -9.36 -7.49
CA LEU A 68 -5.07 -10.63 -7.98
C LEU A 68 -5.30 -10.71 -9.48
N TRP A 69 -4.40 -11.43 -10.17
CA TRP A 69 -4.56 -11.66 -11.59
C TRP A 69 -5.53 -12.84 -11.83
N ASP A 70 -6.64 -12.57 -12.52
CA ASP A 70 -7.54 -13.60 -12.99
C ASP A 70 -7.01 -14.15 -14.33
N THR A 71 -6.45 -15.35 -14.29
CA THR A 71 -5.88 -16.01 -15.46
C THR A 71 -6.93 -16.47 -16.48
N THR A 72 -8.19 -16.57 -16.08
CA THR A 72 -9.29 -16.98 -16.96
C THR A 72 -9.74 -15.81 -17.84
N ASN A 73 -9.86 -14.64 -17.25
CA ASN A 73 -10.36 -13.45 -17.95
C ASN A 73 -9.25 -12.45 -18.33
N ASN A 74 -8.00 -12.72 -17.92
CA ASN A 74 -6.83 -11.86 -18.14
C ASN A 74 -7.03 -10.42 -17.67
N VAL A 75 -7.52 -10.27 -16.43
CA VAL A 75 -7.78 -8.97 -15.79
C VAL A 75 -7.35 -8.98 -14.33
N TRP A 76 -7.03 -7.80 -13.81
CA TRP A 76 -6.87 -7.62 -12.36
C TRP A 76 -8.23 -7.56 -11.67
N ILE A 77 -8.44 -8.43 -10.68
CA ILE A 77 -9.65 -8.48 -9.88
C ILE A 77 -9.35 -8.23 -8.41
N MET A 78 -10.33 -7.71 -7.70
CA MET A 78 -10.33 -7.64 -6.24
C MET A 78 -11.50 -8.50 -5.75
N THR A 79 -11.20 -9.48 -4.89
CA THR A 79 -12.23 -10.33 -4.28
C THR A 79 -12.90 -9.61 -3.12
N ASP A 80 -14.11 -10.02 -2.73
CA ASP A 80 -14.83 -9.46 -1.57
C ASP A 80 -13.96 -9.52 -0.30
N ALA A 81 -13.21 -10.60 -0.11
CA ALA A 81 -12.29 -10.75 1.02
C ALA A 81 -11.13 -9.74 0.96
N ALA A 82 -10.58 -9.47 -0.23
CA ALA A 82 -9.52 -8.47 -0.42
C ALA A 82 -10.06 -7.05 -0.25
N GLU A 83 -11.28 -6.77 -0.66
CA GLU A 83 -11.95 -5.48 -0.43
C GLU A 83 -12.18 -5.24 1.06
N ALA A 84 -12.67 -6.25 1.78
CA ALA A 84 -12.84 -6.19 3.23
C ALA A 84 -11.48 -5.96 3.94
N GLN A 85 -10.41 -6.64 3.52
CA GLN A 85 -9.07 -6.45 4.08
C GLN A 85 -8.54 -5.05 3.78
N LYS A 86 -8.73 -4.53 2.56
CA LYS A 86 -8.35 -3.16 2.21
C LYS A 86 -9.06 -2.14 3.08
N SER A 87 -10.35 -2.31 3.29
CA SER A 87 -11.13 -1.44 4.19
C SER A 87 -10.61 -1.50 5.63
N ALA A 88 -10.34 -2.70 6.16
CA ALA A 88 -9.78 -2.87 7.50
C ALA A 88 -8.40 -2.22 7.65
N ASP A 89 -7.51 -2.39 6.66
CA ASP A 89 -6.18 -1.78 6.65
C ASP A 89 -6.26 -0.23 6.65
N LEU A 90 -7.18 0.35 5.86
CA LEU A 90 -7.39 1.80 5.82
C LEU A 90 -7.92 2.35 7.15
N ILE A 91 -8.84 1.64 7.79
CA ILE A 91 -9.34 2.01 9.13
C ILE A 91 -8.22 1.94 10.16
N ALA A 92 -7.41 0.88 10.15
CA ALA A 92 -6.28 0.72 11.06
C ALA A 92 -5.23 1.83 10.88
N GLU A 93 -4.93 2.21 9.63
CA GLU A 93 -4.05 3.33 9.32
C GLU A 93 -4.61 4.66 9.85
N ALA A 94 -5.91 4.89 9.68
CA ALA A 94 -6.58 6.09 10.19
C ALA A 94 -6.55 6.14 11.73
N GLU A 95 -6.74 5.02 12.41
CA GLU A 95 -6.63 4.92 13.87
C GLU A 95 -5.22 5.19 14.38
N LEU A 96 -4.22 4.65 13.70
CA LEU A 96 -2.81 4.91 14.03
C LEU A 96 -2.48 6.39 13.86
N ARG A 97 -2.89 7.00 12.74
CA ARG A 97 -2.71 8.44 12.48
C ARG A 97 -3.38 9.28 13.56
N ARG A 98 -4.63 8.98 13.92
CA ARG A 98 -5.36 9.68 15.00
C ARG A 98 -4.63 9.59 16.33
N THR A 99 -4.20 8.39 16.71
CA THR A 99 -3.50 8.15 17.98
C THR A 99 -2.16 8.89 18.03
N THR A 100 -1.38 8.84 16.95
CA THR A 100 -0.11 9.56 16.85
C THR A 100 -0.32 11.06 16.93
N SER A 101 -1.33 11.60 16.24
CA SER A 101 -1.67 13.03 16.29
C SER A 101 -2.16 13.49 17.67
N LEU A 102 -2.94 12.66 18.38
CA LEU A 102 -3.37 12.91 19.75
C LEU A 102 -2.19 12.94 20.74
N SER A 103 -1.22 12.02 20.56
CA SER A 103 0.01 12.01 21.36
C SER A 103 0.84 13.28 21.15
N ALA A 104 1.03 13.69 19.89
CA ALA A 104 1.74 14.92 19.56
C ALA A 104 1.04 16.16 20.15
N ALA A 105 -0.29 16.23 20.05
CA ALA A 105 -1.06 17.30 20.66
C ALA A 105 -0.92 17.33 22.18
N GLY A 106 -0.91 16.16 22.83
CA GLY A 106 -0.67 16.05 24.28
C GLY A 106 0.70 16.59 24.69
N THR A 107 1.74 16.20 23.94
CA THR A 107 3.11 16.68 24.18
C THR A 107 3.22 18.20 24.02
N ALA A 108 2.57 18.79 23.02
CA ALA A 108 2.57 20.24 22.81
C ALA A 108 1.75 21.01 23.89
N ILE A 109 0.65 20.42 24.35
CA ILE A 109 -0.23 21.03 25.35
C ILE A 109 0.41 21.08 26.75
N SER A 110 1.14 20.01 27.14
CA SER A 110 1.62 19.87 28.53
C SER A 110 2.44 21.08 29.03
N PRO A 111 3.54 21.51 28.39
CA PRO A 111 4.33 22.63 28.88
C PRO A 111 3.57 23.97 28.82
N LEU A 112 2.68 24.13 27.82
CA LEU A 112 1.86 25.32 27.71
C LEU A 112 0.82 25.43 28.87
N GLN A 113 0.27 24.25 29.23
CA GLN A 113 -0.65 24.16 30.36
C GLN A 113 0.06 24.44 31.69
N ASP A 114 1.26 23.88 31.89
CA ASP A 114 2.07 24.11 33.08
C ASP A 114 2.39 25.61 33.24
N ALA A 115 2.73 26.30 32.14
CA ALA A 115 2.97 27.75 32.16
C ALA A 115 1.73 28.55 32.57
N VAL A 116 0.55 28.18 32.12
CA VAL A 116 -0.72 28.80 32.46
C VAL A 116 -1.04 28.54 33.94
N ASP A 117 -0.90 27.30 34.42
CA ASP A 117 -1.24 26.89 35.78
C ASP A 117 -0.31 27.57 36.83
N LEU A 118 0.94 27.86 36.44
CA LEU A 118 1.89 28.61 37.24
C LEU A 118 1.73 30.14 37.14
N GLY A 119 0.84 30.65 36.31
CA GLY A 119 0.68 32.06 36.04
C GLY A 119 1.85 32.74 35.34
N MET A 120 2.66 31.93 34.59
CA MET A 120 3.86 32.39 33.90
C MET A 120 3.68 32.46 32.36
N ALA A 121 2.52 32.04 31.86
CA ALA A 121 2.26 32.00 30.42
C ALA A 121 2.20 33.39 29.79
N THR A 122 2.86 33.53 28.66
CA THR A 122 2.71 34.70 27.79
C THR A 122 1.38 34.65 27.01
N ASP A 123 0.95 35.79 26.44
CA ASP A 123 -0.23 35.84 25.57
C ASP A 123 -0.09 34.91 24.33
N VAL A 124 1.13 34.71 23.84
CA VAL A 124 1.42 33.81 22.71
C VAL A 124 1.20 32.36 23.14
N GLU A 125 1.74 31.97 24.30
CA GLU A 125 1.59 30.60 24.83
C GLU A 125 0.14 30.27 25.14
N THR A 126 -0.62 31.22 25.68
CA THR A 126 -2.05 31.06 25.97
C THR A 126 -2.87 30.84 24.69
N ARG A 127 -2.56 31.58 23.63
CA ARG A 127 -3.19 31.37 22.30
C ARG A 127 -2.83 29.99 21.71
N ARG A 128 -1.55 29.63 21.73
CA ARG A 128 -1.07 28.31 21.24
C ARG A 128 -1.72 27.18 22.03
N LEU A 129 -1.83 27.28 23.33
CA LEU A 129 -2.54 26.30 24.16
C LEU A 129 -3.98 26.10 23.67
N THR A 130 -4.68 27.22 23.41
CA THR A 130 -6.07 27.18 22.93
C THR A 130 -6.16 26.48 21.54
N GLU A 131 -5.24 26.76 20.62
CA GLU A 131 -5.21 26.17 19.30
C GLU A 131 -4.93 24.66 19.36
N TRP A 132 -3.94 24.24 20.15
CA TRP A 132 -3.63 22.83 20.37
C TRP A 132 -4.78 22.06 21.04
N LYS A 133 -5.47 22.68 22.01
CA LYS A 133 -6.67 22.08 22.61
C LYS A 133 -7.81 21.93 21.60
N LYS A 134 -8.04 22.91 20.73
CA LYS A 134 -9.01 22.80 19.63
C LYS A 134 -8.66 21.67 18.70
N TYR A 135 -7.40 21.59 18.24
CA TYR A 135 -6.92 20.53 17.39
C TYR A 135 -7.15 19.14 18.00
N ARG A 136 -6.79 18.96 19.28
CA ARG A 136 -7.03 17.72 20.03
C ARG A 136 -8.51 17.34 20.07
N VAL A 137 -9.40 18.29 20.32
CA VAL A 137 -10.85 18.05 20.34
C VAL A 137 -11.35 17.63 18.96
N LEU A 138 -10.87 18.23 17.88
CA LEU A 138 -11.23 17.84 16.52
C LEU A 138 -10.75 16.42 16.20
N LEU A 139 -9.52 16.07 16.57
CA LEU A 139 -9.00 14.69 16.42
C LEU A 139 -9.86 13.66 17.16
N MET A 140 -10.33 13.96 18.37
CA MET A 140 -11.19 13.07 19.15
C MET A 140 -12.58 12.84 18.50
N ARG A 141 -13.02 13.73 17.62
CA ARG A 141 -14.30 13.64 16.89
C ARG A 141 -14.19 12.91 15.57
N ILE A 142 -12.98 12.57 15.13
CA ILE A 142 -12.77 11.83 13.88
C ILE A 142 -13.36 10.44 14.00
N ASP A 143 -14.18 10.10 13.02
CA ASP A 143 -14.71 8.76 12.79
C ASP A 143 -13.81 8.01 11.80
N THR A 144 -12.97 7.12 12.32
CA THR A 144 -12.02 6.34 11.54
C THR A 144 -12.66 5.32 10.62
N SER A 145 -13.91 4.94 10.88
CA SER A 145 -14.67 4.02 10.02
C SER A 145 -14.99 4.59 8.63
N LYS A 146 -14.82 5.89 8.47
CA LYS A 146 -15.00 6.60 7.18
C LYS A 146 -13.75 6.64 6.31
N ALA A 147 -12.68 5.95 6.70
CA ALA A 147 -11.47 5.90 5.88
C ALA A 147 -11.77 5.28 4.50
N PRO A 148 -11.20 5.80 3.40
CA PRO A 148 -10.17 6.86 3.36
C PRO A 148 -10.71 8.30 3.43
N ASP A 149 -12.04 8.51 3.37
CA ASP A 149 -12.68 9.80 3.18
C ASP A 149 -12.82 10.58 4.51
N ILE A 150 -11.67 10.83 5.17
CA ILE A 150 -11.59 11.55 6.43
C ILE A 150 -11.02 12.95 6.23
N GLU A 151 -11.75 13.98 6.65
CA GLU A 151 -11.24 15.34 6.75
C GLU A 151 -10.38 15.50 8.02
N TRP A 152 -9.05 15.50 7.84
CA TRP A 152 -8.11 15.62 8.94
C TRP A 152 -7.92 17.10 9.32
N PRO A 153 -8.00 17.46 10.61
CA PRO A 153 -7.69 18.80 11.05
C PRO A 153 -6.19 19.10 10.85
N THR A 154 -5.89 20.34 10.49
CA THR A 154 -4.51 20.81 10.37
C THR A 154 -3.94 21.11 11.76
N PRO A 155 -2.74 20.60 12.08
CA PRO A 155 -2.08 20.94 13.35
C PRO A 155 -1.75 22.43 13.40
N PRO A 156 -1.77 23.06 14.60
CA PRO A 156 -1.29 24.42 14.76
C PRO A 156 0.16 24.58 14.33
N ALA A 157 0.53 25.77 13.85
CA ALA A 157 1.93 26.08 13.54
C ALA A 157 2.80 26.06 14.83
N GLU A 158 4.08 25.69 14.66
CA GLU A 158 5.08 25.69 15.73
C GLU A 158 5.45 27.10 16.22
#